data_0941059ca403dda885566fc22347d057
#
_entry.id   0941059ca403dda885566fc22347d057
#
_cell.length_a   1.000
_cell.length_b   1.000
_cell.length_c   1.000
_cell.angle_alpha   90.00
_cell.angle_beta   90.00
_cell.angle_gamma   90.00
#
_symmetry.space_group_name_H-M   'P 1'
#
loop_
_entity.id
_entity.type
_entity.pdbx_description
1 polymer ?
#
loop_
_entity_poly.entity_id
_entity_poly.type
_entity_poly.pdbx_seq_one_letter_code
_entity_poly.pdbx_strand_id
1 'polypeptide(L)' 'MLSLDKIIEMLQDRNLSEVSRRTELSIPTVWRIANGHAGNVGYETVKKLSDYLEKKNGE' A
#
# COMPACT_ATOMS: atom_id res chain seq x y z
N MET A 1 -10.71 -2.29 7.27
CA MET A 1 -9.81 -1.74 6.26
C MET A 1 -9.11 -0.51 6.82
N LEU A 2 -7.82 -0.39 6.54
CA LEU A 2 -7.05 0.75 7.03
C LEU A 2 -7.42 2.03 6.28
N SER A 3 -7.32 3.15 6.96
CA SER A 3 -7.50 4.43 6.29
C SER A 3 -6.31 4.69 5.36
N LEU A 4 -6.50 5.55 4.40
CA LEU A 4 -5.43 5.88 3.47
C LEU A 4 -4.25 6.52 4.21
N ASP A 5 -4.54 7.37 5.17
CA ASP A 5 -3.47 8.00 5.96
C ASP A 5 -2.64 6.94 6.68
N LYS A 6 -3.31 5.93 7.23
CA LYS A 6 -2.60 4.88 7.93
C LYS A 6 -1.76 4.05 6.97
N ILE A 7 -2.31 3.78 5.79
CA ILE A 7 -1.58 3.03 4.78
C ILE A 7 -0.31 3.79 4.39
N ILE A 8 -0.44 5.08 4.15
CA ILE A 8 0.72 5.90 3.78
C ILE A 8 1.77 5.84 4.89
N GLU A 9 1.32 5.99 6.12
CA GLU A 9 2.24 5.97 7.25
C GLU A 9 2.98 4.64 7.32
N MET A 10 2.27 3.54 7.16
CA MET A 10 2.88 2.24 7.28
C MET A 10 3.84 1.94 6.13
N LEU A 11 3.60 2.53 4.96
CA LEU A 11 4.47 2.30 3.83
C LEU A 11 5.83 2.98 4.00
N GLN A 12 5.92 3.96 4.88
CA GLN A 12 7.17 4.70 5.07
C GLN A 12 8.30 3.79 5.54
N ASP A 13 7.96 2.75 6.26
CA ASP A 13 8.97 1.86 6.83
C ASP A 13 9.12 0.57 6.05
N ARG A 14 8.50 0.46 4.90
CA ARG A 14 8.51 -0.79 4.17
C ARG A 14 9.27 -0.69 2.88
N ASN A 15 9.76 -1.83 2.43
CA ASN A 15 10.41 -1.94 1.14
C ASN A 15 9.31 -1.91 0.07
N LEU A 16 9.27 -0.84 -0.71
CA LEU A 16 8.19 -0.67 -1.66
C LEU A 16 8.23 -1.70 -2.77
N SER A 17 9.41 -2.19 -3.11
CA SER A 17 9.49 -3.25 -4.11
C SER A 17 8.78 -4.50 -3.63
N GLU A 18 8.98 -4.83 -2.37
CA GLU A 18 8.32 -5.99 -1.79
C GLU A 18 6.81 -5.77 -1.72
N VAL A 19 6.39 -4.58 -1.31
CA VAL A 19 4.96 -4.27 -1.25
C VAL A 19 4.35 -4.41 -2.64
N SER A 20 5.03 -3.90 -3.64
CA SER A 20 4.55 -3.98 -5.00
C SER A 20 4.35 -5.44 -5.42
N ARG A 21 5.34 -6.26 -5.14
CA ARG A 21 5.28 -7.66 -5.55
C ARG A 21 4.15 -8.39 -4.84
N ARG A 22 3.98 -8.11 -3.55
CA ARG A 22 2.99 -8.83 -2.77
C ARG A 22 1.58 -8.38 -3.03
N THR A 23 1.40 -7.12 -3.40
CA THR A 23 0.07 -6.60 -3.68
C THR A 23 -0.26 -6.66 -5.16
N GLU A 24 0.71 -7.05 -5.99
CA GLU A 24 0.52 -7.09 -7.44
C GLU A 24 0.24 -5.72 -8.02
N LEU A 25 0.75 -4.69 -7.36
CA LEU A 25 0.67 -3.33 -7.87
C LEU A 25 2.03 -2.96 -8.42
N SER A 26 2.04 -2.02 -9.38
CA SER A 26 3.30 -1.60 -9.95
C SER A 26 4.08 -0.77 -8.92
N ILE A 27 5.41 -0.79 -9.04
CA ILE A 27 6.24 -0.02 -8.14
C ILE A 27 5.91 1.47 -8.19
N PRO A 28 5.75 2.08 -9.38
CA PRO A 28 5.37 3.49 -9.43
C PRO A 28 4.07 3.79 -8.69
N THR A 29 3.11 2.86 -8.75
CA THR A 29 1.85 3.06 -8.07
C THR A 29 2.05 3.07 -6.56
N VAL A 30 2.80 2.10 -6.05
CA VAL A 30 3.07 2.02 -4.62
C VAL A 30 3.86 3.23 -4.17
N TRP A 31 4.86 3.63 -4.96
CA TRP A 31 5.70 4.77 -4.63
C TRP A 31 4.87 6.04 -4.53
N ARG A 32 3.96 6.21 -5.46
CA ARG A 32 3.11 7.39 -5.47
C ARG A 32 2.27 7.48 -4.21
N ILE A 33 1.68 6.34 -3.84
CA ILE A 33 0.85 6.30 -2.65
C ILE A 33 1.68 6.57 -1.41
N ALA A 34 2.88 5.98 -1.35
CA ALA A 34 3.73 6.16 -0.19
C ALA A 34 4.17 7.60 -0.02
N ASN A 35 4.18 8.37 -1.10
CA ASN A 35 4.58 9.76 -1.05
C ASN A 35 3.38 10.70 -0.93
N GLY A 36 2.20 10.15 -0.69
CA GLY A 36 1.04 10.99 -0.46
C GLY A 36 0.32 11.43 -1.70
N HIS A 37 0.72 10.94 -2.87
CA HIS A 37 0.07 11.32 -4.12
C HIS A 37 -0.96 10.27 -4.50
N ALA A 38 -1.95 10.09 -3.64
CA ALA A 38 -2.92 9.01 -3.82
C ALA A 38 -4.31 9.54 -4.21
N GLY A 39 -4.38 10.69 -4.79
CA GLY A 39 -5.66 11.31 -5.08
C GLY A 39 -6.52 10.52 -6.05
N ASN A 40 -5.91 9.81 -6.96
CA ASN A 40 -6.65 9.06 -7.96
C ASN A 40 -6.59 7.56 -7.76
N VAL A 41 -6.19 7.13 -6.58
CA VAL A 41 -6.07 5.71 -6.34
C VAL A 41 -7.47 5.09 -6.21
N GLY A 42 -7.65 3.94 -6.84
CA GLY A 42 -8.94 3.28 -6.82
C GLY A 42 -9.17 2.49 -5.55
N TYR A 43 -10.42 2.12 -5.36
CA TYR A 43 -10.79 1.35 -4.18
C TYR A 43 -10.03 0.02 -4.11
N GLU A 44 -9.91 -0.66 -5.23
CA GLU A 44 -9.24 -1.95 -5.23
C GLU A 44 -7.79 -1.83 -4.83
N THR A 45 -7.13 -0.76 -5.25
CA THR A 45 -5.74 -0.54 -4.88
C THR A 45 -5.63 -0.33 -3.38
N VAL A 46 -6.50 0.49 -2.82
CA VAL A 46 -6.50 0.72 -1.39
C VAL A 46 -6.79 -0.57 -0.64
N LYS A 47 -7.73 -1.35 -1.14
CA LYS A 47 -8.09 -2.60 -0.49
C LYS A 47 -6.92 -3.58 -0.50
N LYS A 48 -6.21 -3.68 -1.61
CA LYS A 48 -5.07 -4.58 -1.69
C LYS A 48 -3.99 -4.17 -0.69
N LEU A 49 -3.71 -2.88 -0.61
CA LEU A 49 -2.71 -2.41 0.34
C LEU A 49 -3.17 -2.64 1.77
N SER A 50 -4.42 -2.35 2.04
CA SER A 50 -4.95 -2.53 3.38
C SER A 50 -4.87 -4.00 3.78
N ASP A 51 -5.28 -4.90 2.90
CA ASP A 51 -5.24 -6.32 3.19
C ASP A 51 -3.81 -6.78 3.47
N TYR A 52 -2.87 -6.32 2.66
CA TYR A 52 -1.48 -6.70 2.83
C TYR A 52 -0.93 -6.21 4.17
N LEU A 53 -1.24 -4.96 4.50
CA LEU A 53 -0.69 -4.37 5.72
C LEU A 53 -1.36 -4.92 6.98
N GLU A 54 -2.62 -5.27 6.88
CA GLU A 54 -3.32 -5.84 8.02
C GLU A 54 -2.98 -7.29 8.24
N LYS A 55 -2.54 -7.96 7.21
CA LYS A 55 -2.23 -9.36 7.28
C LYS A 55 -0.83 -9.54 7.83
N LYS A 56 -0.64 -9.14 9.02
CA LYS A 56 0.67 -9.29 9.59
C LYS A 56 0.83 -10.70 10.06
N ASN A 57 1.92 -11.07 10.43
CA ASN A 57 2.21 -12.40 10.87
C ASN A 57 2.06 -13.37 9.77
N GLY A 58 1.99 -12.90 8.67
CA GLY A 58 1.92 -13.74 7.59
C GLY A 58 0.74 -14.59 7.63
N GLU A 59 0.30 -14.39 8.04
CA GLU A 59 -0.40 -15.25 7.90
C GLU A 59 -0.40 -15.46 6.92
#